data_3e86b8f9fcddfa1fda55c0e26bf71398
#
_entry.id   3e86b8f9fcddfa1fda55c0e26bf71398
#
_cell.length_a   1.000
_cell.length_b   1.000
_cell.length_c   1.000
_cell.angle_alpha   90.00
_cell.angle_beta   90.00
_cell.angle_gamma   90.00
#
_symmetry.space_group_name_H-M   'P 1'
#
loop_
_entity.id
_entity.type
_entity.pdbx_description
1 polymer ?
#
loop_
_entity_poly.entity_id
_entity_poly.type
_entity_poly.pdbx_seq_one_letter_code
_entity_poly.pdbx_strand_id
1 'polypeptide(L)'
;LAHSGVRSDRIIAMCDFNDTPDSSPFSLVEDILEIKGLKLYEDGRGTIRYQGKWELIDIFLASLELSGRSEMEIAEIPFLMVRDTRHSGMKPFRTYSGPRYIGGVSDHCPVVLMAR
;
A
#
# COMPACT_ATOMS: atom_id res chain seq x y z
N LEU A 1 9.03 -12.77 18.17
CA LEU A 1 7.74 -13.34 17.70
C LEU A 1 7.50 -14.73 18.31
N ALA A 2 8.51 -15.59 18.35
CA ALA A 2 8.36 -16.92 18.93
C ALA A 2 8.03 -16.89 20.42
N HIS A 3 8.41 -15.83 21.11
CA HIS A 3 8.17 -15.66 22.56
C HIS A 3 6.77 -15.11 22.87
N SER A 4 6.06 -14.62 21.88
CA SER A 4 4.71 -14.05 22.09
C SER A 4 3.59 -15.07 22.02
N GLY A 5 3.89 -16.33 21.69
CA GLY A 5 2.87 -17.35 21.45
C GLY A 5 2.22 -17.26 20.06
N VAL A 6 2.64 -16.33 19.22
CA VAL A 6 2.13 -16.20 17.84
C VAL A 6 2.93 -17.14 16.94
N ARG A 7 2.22 -17.87 16.06
CA ARG A 7 2.88 -18.73 15.07
C ARG A 7 3.58 -17.88 14.01
N SER A 8 4.88 -18.12 13.83
CA SER A 8 5.69 -17.37 12.86
C SER A 8 5.31 -17.61 11.40
N ASP A 9 4.57 -18.69 11.11
CA ASP A 9 4.10 -19.01 9.77
C ASP A 9 2.74 -18.36 9.42
N ARG A 10 2.18 -17.58 10.36
CA ARG A 10 0.87 -16.92 10.19
C ARG A 10 0.90 -15.46 10.60
N ILE A 11 1.85 -14.72 10.05
CA ILE A 11 2.01 -13.31 10.36
C ILE A 11 1.67 -12.47 9.15
N ILE A 12 0.87 -11.43 9.36
CA ILE A 12 0.61 -10.38 8.39
C ILE A 12 0.93 -9.06 9.08
N ALA A 13 1.82 -8.27 8.49
CA ALA A 13 2.09 -6.91 8.90
C ALA A 13 1.54 -5.97 7.83
N MET A 14 0.85 -4.93 8.25
CA MET A 14 0.29 -3.94 7.33
C MET A 14 0.42 -2.56 7.91
N CYS A 15 0.83 -1.61 7.07
CA CYS A 15 1.05 -0.24 7.51
C CYS A 15 1.34 0.67 6.32
N ASP A 16 1.22 1.97 6.57
CA ASP A 16 1.93 2.96 5.79
C ASP A 16 3.38 2.95 6.28
N PHE A 17 4.27 2.34 5.50
CA PHE A 17 5.68 2.25 5.85
C PHE A 17 6.46 3.49 5.44
N ASN A 18 5.81 4.41 4.73
CA ASN A 18 6.42 5.61 4.16
C ASN A 18 7.65 5.28 3.29
N ASP A 19 7.63 4.09 2.67
CA ASP A 19 8.69 3.55 1.84
C ASP A 19 8.09 2.66 0.78
N THR A 20 8.73 2.58 -0.39
CA THR A 20 8.27 1.74 -1.48
C THR A 20 8.74 0.28 -1.31
N PRO A 21 8.09 -0.70 -2.00
CA PRO A 21 8.40 -2.13 -1.82
C PRO A 21 9.85 -2.51 -2.14
N ASP A 22 10.55 -1.73 -2.94
CA ASP A 22 11.95 -1.98 -3.31
C ASP A 22 12.94 -1.35 -2.33
N SER A 23 12.46 -0.77 -1.24
CA SER A 23 13.29 -0.07 -0.27
C SER A 23 14.20 -1.04 0.49
N SER A 24 15.44 -0.60 0.77
CA SER A 24 16.42 -1.46 1.42
C SER A 24 16.03 -1.97 2.82
N PRO A 25 15.27 -1.24 3.66
CA PRO A 25 14.84 -1.78 4.94
C PRO A 25 14.06 -3.09 4.84
N PHE A 26 13.32 -3.33 3.75
CA PHE A 26 12.56 -4.56 3.58
C PHE A 26 13.44 -5.78 3.35
N SER A 27 14.68 -5.61 2.87
CA SER A 27 15.60 -6.72 2.68
C SER A 27 15.95 -7.43 3.99
N LEU A 28 15.80 -6.74 5.12
CA LEU A 28 16.09 -7.30 6.44
C LEU A 28 15.10 -8.39 6.88
N VAL A 29 13.92 -8.43 6.27
CA VAL A 29 12.85 -9.37 6.65
C VAL A 29 12.46 -10.35 5.54
N GLU A 30 13.11 -10.28 4.38
CA GLU A 30 12.76 -11.12 3.23
C GLU A 30 12.85 -12.62 3.49
N ASP A 31 13.68 -13.03 4.46
CA ASP A 31 13.84 -14.43 4.84
C ASP A 31 12.60 -15.02 5.51
N ILE A 32 11.78 -14.18 6.13
CA ILE A 32 10.64 -14.62 6.93
C ILE A 32 9.31 -14.05 6.44
N LEU A 33 9.33 -12.92 5.76
CA LEU A 33 8.14 -12.24 5.26
C LEU A 33 8.31 -11.87 3.79
N GLU A 34 7.28 -12.11 3.01
CA GLU A 34 7.23 -11.61 1.63
C GLU A 34 6.59 -10.24 1.60
N ILE A 35 7.18 -9.35 0.84
CA ILE A 35 6.64 -8.01 0.61
C ILE A 35 5.58 -8.13 -0.49
N LYS A 36 4.32 -7.96 -0.11
CA LYS A 36 3.22 -7.92 -1.06
C LYS A 36 3.19 -6.56 -1.73
N GLY A 37 2.74 -6.50 -2.96
CA GLY A 37 2.64 -5.24 -3.68
C GLY A 37 3.79 -4.94 -4.63
N LEU A 38 4.85 -5.74 -4.64
CA LEU A 38 5.98 -5.50 -5.54
C LEU A 38 5.55 -5.49 -7.01
N LYS A 39 4.65 -6.39 -7.39
CA LYS A 39 4.09 -6.44 -8.75
C LYS A 39 3.31 -5.18 -9.08
N LEU A 40 2.48 -4.70 -8.16
CA LEU A 40 1.73 -3.46 -8.34
C LEU A 40 2.68 -2.27 -8.50
N TYR A 41 3.73 -2.23 -7.70
CA TYR A 41 4.75 -1.20 -7.79
C TYR A 41 5.46 -1.21 -9.14
N GLU A 42 5.86 -2.38 -9.62
CA GLU A 42 6.49 -2.54 -10.91
C GLU A 42 5.57 -2.14 -12.07
N ASP A 43 4.25 -2.32 -11.90
CA ASP A 43 3.25 -1.92 -12.88
C ASP A 43 2.92 -0.41 -12.81
N GLY A 44 3.62 0.35 -11.98
CA GLY A 44 3.43 1.80 -11.85
C GLY A 44 2.24 2.21 -11.00
N ARG A 45 1.67 1.28 -10.24
CA ARG A 45 0.52 1.56 -9.38
C ARG A 45 0.97 2.03 -8.01
N GLY A 46 0.14 2.80 -7.33
CA GLY A 46 0.48 3.35 -6.04
C GLY A 46 -0.73 3.67 -5.19
N THR A 47 -0.46 4.06 -3.96
CA THR A 47 -1.49 4.42 -2.98
C THR A 47 -1.53 5.91 -2.70
N ILE A 48 -0.46 6.64 -3.02
CA ILE A 48 -0.41 8.09 -2.91
C ILE A 48 0.07 8.67 -4.23
N ARG A 49 -0.40 9.88 -4.56
CA ARG A 49 0.01 10.54 -5.79
C ARG A 49 0.63 11.89 -5.51
N TYR A 50 1.85 12.08 -5.99
CA TYR A 50 2.59 13.31 -5.83
C TYR A 50 3.06 13.82 -7.19
N GLN A 51 2.64 15.03 -7.55
CA GLN A 51 2.97 15.67 -8.83
C GLN A 51 2.72 14.77 -10.04
N GLY A 52 1.57 14.08 -10.03
CA GLY A 52 1.17 13.20 -11.13
C GLY A 52 1.80 11.82 -11.13
N LYS A 53 2.63 11.52 -10.14
CA LYS A 53 3.33 10.24 -10.04
C LYS A 53 2.80 9.42 -8.87
N TRP A 54 2.45 8.16 -9.12
CA TRP A 54 2.00 7.23 -8.10
C TRP A 54 3.19 6.65 -7.34
N GLU A 55 3.05 6.55 -6.03
CA GLU A 55 4.01 5.86 -5.15
C GLU A 55 3.26 4.86 -4.28
N LEU A 56 3.82 3.67 -4.12
CA LEU A 56 3.24 2.61 -3.29
C LEU A 56 3.98 2.57 -1.96
N ILE A 57 3.35 3.11 -0.92
CA ILE A 57 3.93 3.18 0.42
C ILE A 57 3.09 2.48 1.48
N ASP A 58 1.87 2.08 1.13
CA ASP A 58 0.97 1.30 1.98
C ASP A 58 1.01 -0.13 1.47
N ILE A 59 1.65 -1.01 2.22
CA ILE A 59 1.91 -2.38 1.77
C ILE A 59 1.67 -3.39 2.89
N PHE A 60 1.55 -4.66 2.48
CA PHE A 60 1.46 -5.79 3.39
C PHE A 60 2.73 -6.61 3.33
N LEU A 61 3.14 -7.13 4.49
CA LEU A 61 4.16 -8.16 4.59
C LEU A 61 3.46 -9.42 5.09
N ALA A 62 3.68 -10.53 4.43
CA ALA A 62 3.04 -11.79 4.80
C ALA A 62 4.10 -12.87 4.99
N SER A 63 3.93 -13.70 6.03
CA SER A 63 4.79 -14.85 6.23
C SER A 63 4.75 -15.76 5.00
N LEU A 64 5.82 -16.51 4.76
CA LEU A 64 5.99 -17.29 3.53
C LEU A 64 4.86 -18.29 3.31
N GLU A 65 4.30 -18.85 4.37
CA GLU A 65 3.15 -19.75 4.25
C GLU A 65 1.91 -19.04 3.72
N LEU A 66 1.62 -17.83 4.21
CA LEU A 66 0.45 -17.07 3.82
C LEU A 66 0.64 -16.35 2.50
N SER A 67 1.87 -16.04 2.13
CA SER A 67 2.19 -15.29 0.93
C SER A 67 1.65 -15.96 -0.34
N GLY A 68 1.84 -17.27 -0.47
CA GLY A 68 1.35 -18.04 -1.62
C GLY A 68 -0.17 -18.12 -1.71
N ARG A 69 -0.89 -17.76 -0.65
CA ARG A 69 -2.35 -17.81 -0.56
C ARG A 69 -2.98 -16.44 -0.40
N SER A 70 -2.21 -15.39 -0.56
CA SER A 70 -2.69 -14.03 -0.36
C SER A 70 -2.28 -13.14 -1.52
N GLU A 71 -3.12 -12.14 -1.76
CA GLU A 71 -2.93 -11.21 -2.87
C GLU A 71 -3.32 -9.82 -2.42
N MET A 72 -2.45 -8.85 -2.71
CA MET A 72 -2.69 -7.45 -2.37
C MET A 72 -3.29 -6.71 -3.56
N GLU A 73 -4.29 -5.87 -3.29
CA GLU A 73 -4.89 -4.98 -4.27
C GLU A 73 -4.97 -3.56 -3.73
N ILE A 74 -4.94 -2.60 -4.65
CA ILE A 74 -5.19 -1.20 -4.34
C ILE A 74 -6.63 -0.89 -4.75
N ALA A 75 -7.43 -0.40 -3.81
CA ALA A 75 -8.83 -0.09 -4.06
C ALA A 75 -8.96 1.34 -4.62
N GLU A 76 -9.17 1.44 -5.93
CA GLU A 76 -9.44 2.71 -6.59
C GLU A 76 -10.96 2.92 -6.66
N ILE A 77 -11.54 3.36 -5.54
CA ILE A 77 -12.99 3.52 -5.40
C ILE A 77 -13.39 4.90 -5.93
N PRO A 78 -14.32 4.99 -6.90
CA PRO A 78 -14.63 6.27 -7.57
C PRO A 78 -14.94 7.44 -6.65
N PHE A 79 -15.70 7.24 -5.58
CA PHE A 79 -16.04 8.36 -4.70
C PHE A 79 -14.87 8.83 -3.81
N LEU A 80 -13.78 8.04 -3.77
CA LEU A 80 -12.55 8.42 -3.06
C LEU A 80 -11.52 9.07 -3.99
N MET A 81 -11.86 9.25 -5.25
CA MET A 81 -10.96 9.74 -6.29
C MET A 81 -11.51 11.00 -6.94
N VAL A 82 -10.62 11.84 -7.42
CA VAL A 82 -10.96 12.99 -8.27
C VAL A 82 -10.01 13.06 -9.44
N ARG A 83 -10.41 13.79 -10.49
CA ARG A 83 -9.54 14.02 -11.64
C ARG A 83 -8.37 14.91 -11.25
N ASP A 84 -7.18 14.54 -11.68
CA ASP A 84 -5.99 15.37 -11.54
C ASP A 84 -5.94 16.36 -12.73
N THR A 85 -6.29 17.61 -12.47
CA THR A 85 -6.37 18.63 -13.53
C THR A 85 -5.00 19.18 -13.94
N ARG A 86 -3.94 18.90 -13.19
CA ARG A 86 -2.60 19.36 -13.50
C ARG A 86 -1.76 18.32 -14.24
N HIS A 87 -1.97 17.03 -13.95
CA HIS A 87 -1.08 15.96 -14.42
C HIS A 87 -1.81 14.86 -15.18
N SER A 88 -3.10 15.02 -15.45
CA SER A 88 -3.99 14.03 -16.06
C SER A 88 -4.24 12.80 -15.16
N GLY A 89 -5.24 11.99 -15.51
CA GLY A 89 -5.62 10.82 -14.72
C GLY A 89 -6.36 11.18 -13.44
N MET A 90 -6.46 10.21 -12.55
CA MET A 90 -7.16 10.34 -11.28
C MET A 90 -6.17 10.40 -10.13
N LYS A 91 -6.60 10.97 -9.02
CA LYS A 91 -5.83 11.03 -7.78
C LYS A 91 -6.75 10.87 -6.58
N PRO A 92 -6.22 10.50 -5.38
CA PRO A 92 -7.06 10.45 -4.19
C PRO A 92 -7.70 11.79 -3.89
N PHE A 93 -8.99 11.74 -3.50
CA PHE A 93 -9.71 12.93 -3.06
C PHE A 93 -9.39 13.18 -1.59
N ARG A 94 -8.41 14.03 -1.36
CA ARG A 94 -7.87 14.31 -0.03
C ARG A 94 -8.77 15.26 0.76
N THR A 95 -8.63 15.24 2.07
CA THR A 95 -9.36 16.13 2.97
C THR A 95 -8.96 17.59 2.78
N TYR A 96 -7.66 17.81 2.58
CA TYR A 96 -7.11 19.15 2.40
C TYR A 96 -6.27 19.24 1.14
N SER A 97 -6.27 20.42 0.54
CA SER A 97 -5.31 20.81 -0.49
C SER A 97 -4.51 21.98 0.09
N GLY A 98 -3.28 21.69 0.58
CA GLY A 98 -2.57 22.63 1.42
C GLY A 98 -3.39 22.95 2.67
N PRO A 99 -3.59 24.22 3.04
CA PRO A 99 -4.42 24.59 4.20
C PRO A 99 -5.92 24.57 3.92
N ARG A 100 -6.33 24.41 2.64
CA ARG A 100 -7.72 24.49 2.23
C ARG A 100 -8.44 23.16 2.39
N TYR A 101 -9.55 23.15 3.14
CA TYR A 101 -10.43 21.99 3.23
C TYR A 101 -11.20 21.78 1.92
N ILE A 102 -11.11 20.58 1.35
CA ILE A 102 -11.79 20.26 0.08
C ILE A 102 -12.76 19.08 0.19
N GLY A 103 -12.90 18.49 1.37
CA GLY A 103 -13.99 17.57 1.68
C GLY A 103 -13.76 16.10 1.33
N GLY A 104 -12.54 15.73 0.95
CA GLY A 104 -12.24 14.31 0.69
C GLY A 104 -11.96 13.52 1.96
N VAL A 105 -11.59 12.26 1.81
CA VAL A 105 -11.39 11.32 2.91
C VAL A 105 -9.92 11.12 3.25
N SER A 106 -9.07 10.91 2.24
CA SER A 106 -7.65 10.60 2.45
C SER A 106 -6.84 10.94 1.21
N ASP A 107 -5.57 11.21 1.40
CA ASP A 107 -4.60 11.33 0.31
C ASP A 107 -4.01 9.98 -0.10
N HIS A 108 -4.43 8.90 0.57
CA HIS A 108 -4.06 7.53 0.23
C HIS A 108 -5.26 6.75 -0.32
N CYS A 109 -5.01 5.87 -1.29
CA CYS A 109 -5.99 4.86 -1.68
C CYS A 109 -5.95 3.70 -0.68
N PRO A 110 -7.11 3.11 -0.34
CA PRO A 110 -7.11 1.92 0.52
C PRO A 110 -6.39 0.74 -0.14
N VAL A 111 -5.82 -0.12 0.69
CA VAL A 111 -5.23 -1.38 0.23
C VAL A 111 -5.94 -2.54 0.88
N VAL A 112 -6.05 -3.66 0.15
CA VAL A 112 -6.74 -4.86 0.59
C VAL A 112 -5.82 -6.06 0.38
N LEU A 113 -5.73 -6.91 1.38
CA LEU A 113 -5.08 -8.21 1.26
C LEU A 113 -6.14 -9.29 1.33
N MET A 114 -6.24 -10.08 0.28
CA MET A 114 -7.15 -11.23 0.23
C MET A 114 -6.34 -12.49 0.50
N ALA A 115 -6.68 -13.20 1.58
CA ALA A 115 -6.03 -14.44 1.98
C ALA A 115 -7.02 -15.60 1.86
N ARG A 116 -6.51 -16.75 1.44
CA ARG A 116 -7.32 -17.97 1.29
C ARG A 116 -6.98 -19.01 2.35
#